data_73fe7abce6e0dc6e5e3771ab195e5f15
#
_entry.id   73fe7abce6e0dc6e5e3771ab195e5f15
#
_cell.length_a   1.000
_cell.length_b   1.000
_cell.length_c   1.000
_cell.angle_alpha   90.00
_cell.angle_beta   90.00
_cell.angle_gamma   90.00
#
_symmetry.space_group_name_H-M   'P 1'
#
loop_
_entity.id
_entity.type
_entity.pdbx_description
1 polymer ?
#
loop_
_entity_poly.entity_id
_entity_poly.type
_entity_poly.pdbx_seq_one_letter_code
_entity_poly.pdbx_strand_id
1 'polypeptide(L)'
;MILPDWAGYRRFRPQLAEAMDPAFYPIDHLDALILSGRARLWVGEHAAIVAEIRDYPGGARAVHGLVAAGRIEEINAQLIPLAEAWGRALGCTHAIIESRSGWMRALKPYGYAPHRVALRKELRP
;
A
#
# COMPACT_ATOMS: atom_id res chain seq x y z
N MET A 1 9.56 17.66 -8.92
CA MET A 1 9.13 16.89 -7.72
C MET A 1 7.63 17.00 -7.58
N ILE A 2 6.96 15.87 -7.41
CA ILE A 2 5.52 15.86 -7.13
C ILE A 2 5.33 15.92 -5.62
N LEU A 3 4.67 16.97 -5.14
CA LEU A 3 4.38 17.12 -3.72
C LEU A 3 3.19 16.23 -3.34
N PRO A 4 3.22 15.61 -2.15
CA PRO A 4 2.08 14.84 -1.65
C PRO A 4 0.84 15.72 -1.46
N ASP A 5 -0.33 15.12 -1.64
CA ASP A 5 -1.60 15.76 -1.31
C ASP A 5 -1.81 15.66 0.22
N TRP A 6 -1.20 16.60 0.96
CA TRP A 6 -1.27 16.58 2.42
C TRP A 6 -2.69 16.81 2.95
N ALA A 7 -3.49 17.61 2.25
CA ALA A 7 -4.88 17.84 2.66
C ALA A 7 -5.70 16.55 2.55
N GLY A 8 -5.56 15.84 1.44
CA GLY A 8 -6.18 14.54 1.23
C GLY A 8 -5.66 13.50 2.21
N TYR A 9 -4.35 13.49 2.46
CA TYR A 9 -3.75 12.58 3.43
C TYR A 9 -4.32 12.78 4.84
N ARG A 10 -4.40 14.04 5.29
CA ARG A 10 -4.97 14.34 6.61
C ARG A 10 -6.39 13.84 6.75
N ARG A 11 -7.16 13.91 5.68
CA ARG A 11 -8.55 13.41 5.67
C ARG A 11 -8.64 11.91 5.91
N PHE A 12 -7.72 11.12 5.32
CA PHE A 12 -7.73 9.67 5.42
C PHE A 12 -6.79 9.12 6.50
N ARG A 13 -5.93 9.96 7.09
CA ARG A 13 -4.92 9.52 8.06
C ARG A 13 -5.51 8.69 9.22
N PRO A 14 -6.63 9.07 9.85
CA PRO A 14 -7.19 8.24 10.92
C PRO A 14 -7.58 6.84 10.44
N GLN A 15 -8.17 6.71 9.27
CA GLN A 15 -8.55 5.42 8.70
C GLN A 15 -7.32 4.59 8.31
N LEU A 16 -6.29 5.23 7.77
CA LEU A 16 -5.03 4.57 7.45
C LEU A 16 -4.36 4.04 8.71
N ALA A 17 -4.38 4.83 9.78
CA ALA A 17 -3.83 4.40 11.07
C ALA A 17 -4.56 3.18 11.63
N GLU A 18 -5.88 3.12 11.48
CA GLU A 18 -6.67 1.96 11.92
C GLU A 18 -6.32 0.69 11.13
N ALA A 19 -5.93 0.84 9.87
CA ALA A 19 -5.57 -0.30 9.03
C ALA A 19 -4.16 -0.83 9.30
N MET A 20 -3.37 -0.11 10.10
CA MET A 20 -1.99 -0.47 10.43
C MET A 20 -1.91 -1.05 11.84
N ASP A 21 -0.99 -2.00 12.04
CA ASP A 21 -0.70 -2.51 13.39
C ASP A 21 0.39 -1.64 14.01
N PRO A 22 0.08 -0.83 15.04
CA PRO A 22 1.06 0.11 15.61
C PRO A 22 2.25 -0.57 16.30
N ALA A 23 2.14 -1.85 16.62
CA ALA A 23 3.29 -2.61 17.16
C ALA A 23 4.36 -2.82 16.10
N PHE A 24 3.99 -2.82 14.81
CA PHE A 24 4.91 -3.02 13.69
C PHE A 24 5.12 -1.74 12.88
N TYR A 25 4.04 -1.03 12.58
CA TYR A 25 4.08 0.16 11.73
C TYR A 25 3.15 1.23 12.31
N PRO A 26 3.66 2.11 13.17
CA PRO A 26 2.86 3.23 13.66
C PRO A 26 2.63 4.26 12.55
N ILE A 27 1.56 5.03 12.66
CA ILE A 27 1.20 6.00 11.61
C ILE A 27 2.31 7.05 11.39
N ASP A 28 3.08 7.40 12.43
CA ASP A 28 4.18 8.35 12.30
C ASP A 28 5.27 7.84 11.33
N HIS A 29 5.46 6.51 11.25
CA HIS A 29 6.37 5.92 10.29
C HIS A 29 5.88 6.13 8.86
N LEU A 30 4.57 5.98 8.63
CA LEU A 30 3.97 6.26 7.32
C LEU A 30 4.13 7.72 6.94
N ASP A 31 3.88 8.63 7.89
CA ASP A 31 4.10 10.07 7.67
C ASP A 31 5.52 10.34 7.18
N ALA A 32 6.51 9.73 7.85
CA ALA A 32 7.92 9.91 7.50
C ALA A 32 8.25 9.35 6.12
N LEU A 33 7.70 8.19 5.75
CA LEU A 33 7.92 7.61 4.42
C LEU A 33 7.37 8.50 3.31
N ILE A 34 6.18 9.06 3.50
CA ILE A 34 5.56 9.95 2.53
C ILE A 34 6.34 11.26 2.44
N LEU A 35 6.71 11.84 3.58
CA LEU A 35 7.45 13.09 3.63
C LEU A 35 8.83 12.99 2.95
N SER A 36 9.52 11.87 3.14
CA SER A 36 10.84 11.64 2.55
C SER A 36 10.79 11.26 1.06
N GLY A 37 9.60 11.01 0.51
CA GLY A 37 9.44 10.55 -0.86
C GLY A 37 9.71 9.06 -1.06
N ARG A 38 9.96 8.30 0.00
CA ARG A 38 10.19 6.85 -0.07
C ARG A 38 8.90 6.08 -0.33
N ALA A 39 7.76 6.62 0.07
CA ALA A 39 6.45 6.09 -0.26
C ALA A 39 5.64 7.14 -0.99
N ARG A 40 4.75 6.70 -1.86
CA ARG A 40 3.86 7.57 -2.61
C ARG A 40 2.41 7.35 -2.20
N LEU A 41 1.69 8.45 -2.14
CA LEU A 41 0.28 8.51 -1.76
C LEU A 41 -0.58 8.79 -3.00
N TRP A 42 -1.70 8.09 -3.10
CA TRP A 42 -2.77 8.41 -4.05
C TRP A 42 -4.04 8.62 -3.26
N VAL A 43 -4.71 9.73 -3.52
CA VAL A 43 -5.97 10.09 -2.85
C VAL A 43 -7.07 10.20 -3.89
N GLY A 44 -8.13 9.47 -3.67
CA GLY A 44 -9.36 9.59 -4.44
C GLY A 44 -10.44 10.31 -3.66
N GLU A 45 -11.66 10.27 -4.15
CA GLU A 45 -12.80 10.92 -3.49
C GLU A 45 -13.15 10.22 -2.17
N HIS A 46 -13.14 8.88 -2.16
CA HIS A 46 -13.58 8.07 -1.03
C HIS A 46 -12.56 7.05 -0.56
N ALA A 47 -11.32 7.17 -1.01
CA ALA A 47 -10.27 6.21 -0.67
C ALA A 47 -8.89 6.82 -0.81
N ALA A 48 -7.91 6.21 -0.15
CA ALA A 48 -6.49 6.54 -0.29
C ALA A 48 -5.67 5.28 -0.19
N ILE A 49 -4.54 5.25 -0.91
CA ILE A 49 -3.56 4.16 -0.82
C ILE A 49 -2.16 4.73 -0.72
N VAL A 50 -1.26 3.96 -0.13
CA VAL A 50 0.16 4.27 -0.04
C VAL A 50 0.95 3.05 -0.49
N ALA A 51 1.95 3.27 -1.34
CA ALA A 51 2.82 2.21 -1.84
C ALA A 51 4.26 2.69 -1.89
N GLU A 52 5.19 1.74 -1.90
CA GLU A 52 6.62 2.01 -2.05
C GLU A 52 7.22 1.06 -3.08
N ILE A 53 8.43 1.39 -3.55
CA ILE A 53 9.17 0.51 -4.43
C ILE A 53 10.14 -0.32 -3.59
N ARG A 54 10.17 -1.64 -3.83
CA ARG A 54 11.11 -2.56 -3.19
C ARG A 54 11.92 -3.31 -4.23
N ASP A 55 13.22 -3.36 -4.02
CA ASP A 55 14.13 -4.16 -4.80
C ASP A 55 14.47 -5.43 -4.03
N TYR A 56 14.49 -6.55 -4.74
CA TYR A 56 14.77 -7.86 -4.15
C TYR A 56 16.10 -8.42 -4.67
N PRO A 57 16.79 -9.24 -3.87
CA PRO A 57 18.11 -9.78 -4.26
C PRO A 57 18.10 -10.57 -5.55
N GLY A 58 16.99 -11.19 -5.90
CA GLY A 58 16.84 -11.94 -7.14
C GLY A 58 16.62 -11.11 -8.40
N GLY A 59 16.63 -9.77 -8.27
CA GLY A 59 16.46 -8.85 -9.40
C GLY A 59 15.06 -8.36 -9.64
N ALA A 60 14.05 -8.90 -8.94
CA ALA A 60 12.69 -8.38 -9.05
C ALA A 60 12.60 -7.01 -8.37
N ARG A 61 11.85 -6.12 -9.01
CA ARG A 61 11.45 -4.85 -8.41
C ARG A 61 9.93 -4.83 -8.31
N ALA A 62 9.41 -4.48 -7.15
CA ALA A 62 7.97 -4.49 -6.93
C ALA A 62 7.45 -3.14 -6.45
N VAL A 63 6.26 -2.78 -6.94
CA VAL A 63 5.46 -1.76 -6.28
C VAL A 63 4.71 -2.48 -5.16
N HIS A 64 4.97 -2.06 -3.92
CA HIS A 64 4.50 -2.74 -2.72
C HIS A 64 3.46 -1.88 -2.02
N GLY A 65 2.21 -2.34 -1.98
CA GLY A 65 1.14 -1.66 -1.26
C GLY A 65 1.35 -1.78 0.24
N LEU A 66 1.41 -0.63 0.91
CA LEU A 66 1.64 -0.58 2.35
C LEU A 66 0.34 -0.56 3.14
N VAL A 67 -0.61 0.27 2.70
CA VAL A 67 -1.87 0.46 3.41
C VAL A 67 -2.89 1.10 2.47
N ALA A 68 -4.15 0.82 2.71
CA ALA A 68 -5.27 1.43 1.99
C ALA A 68 -6.42 1.68 2.96
N ALA A 69 -7.21 2.71 2.67
CA ALA A 69 -8.38 3.06 3.45
C ALA A 69 -9.48 3.59 2.54
N GLY A 70 -10.73 3.40 2.93
CA GLY A 70 -11.88 3.90 2.20
C GLY A 70 -12.61 2.82 1.40
N ARG A 71 -13.27 3.24 0.33
CA ARG A 71 -14.12 2.33 -0.46
C ARG A 71 -13.28 1.37 -1.29
N ILE A 72 -13.50 0.09 -1.12
CA ILE A 72 -12.74 -0.96 -1.78
C ILE A 72 -12.89 -0.92 -3.31
N GLU A 73 -14.07 -0.56 -3.82
CA GLU A 73 -14.30 -0.46 -5.26
C GLU A 73 -13.42 0.62 -5.89
N GLU A 74 -13.30 1.76 -5.22
CA GLU A 74 -12.45 2.86 -5.70
C GLU A 74 -10.98 2.48 -5.59
N ILE A 75 -10.57 1.83 -4.50
CA ILE A 75 -9.21 1.34 -4.33
C ILE A 75 -8.83 0.43 -5.50
N ASN A 76 -9.65 -0.57 -5.77
CA ASN A 76 -9.33 -1.61 -6.75
C ASN A 76 -9.45 -1.12 -8.20
N ALA A 77 -10.48 -0.32 -8.50
CA ALA A 77 -10.76 0.09 -9.88
C ALA A 77 -9.98 1.34 -10.29
N GLN A 78 -9.63 2.21 -9.36
CA GLN A 78 -9.06 3.52 -9.68
C GLN A 78 -7.65 3.73 -9.11
N LEU A 79 -7.42 3.45 -7.83
CA LEU A 79 -6.16 3.81 -7.18
C LEU A 79 -5.05 2.80 -7.42
N ILE A 80 -5.33 1.51 -7.29
CA ILE A 80 -4.32 0.47 -7.54
C ILE A 80 -3.79 0.55 -8.97
N PRO A 81 -4.61 0.73 -10.02
CA PRO A 81 -4.09 0.89 -11.37
C PRO A 81 -3.12 2.08 -11.52
N LEU A 82 -3.33 3.18 -10.78
CA LEU A 82 -2.39 4.30 -10.79
C LEU A 82 -1.06 3.92 -10.16
N ALA A 83 -1.09 3.19 -9.06
CA ALA A 83 0.13 2.71 -8.42
C ALA A 83 0.88 1.71 -9.31
N GLU A 84 0.16 0.83 -9.98
CA GLU A 84 0.76 -0.12 -10.93
C GLU A 84 1.42 0.60 -12.11
N ALA A 85 0.78 1.63 -12.65
CA ALA A 85 1.34 2.44 -13.73
C ALA A 85 2.62 3.15 -13.29
N TRP A 86 2.61 3.70 -12.08
CA TRP A 86 3.81 4.29 -11.48
C TRP A 86 4.93 3.26 -11.33
N GLY A 87 4.60 2.07 -10.84
CA GLY A 87 5.56 0.98 -10.72
C GLY A 87 6.16 0.59 -12.07
N ARG A 88 5.35 0.44 -13.10
CA ARG A 88 5.83 0.12 -14.45
C ARG A 88 6.78 1.20 -14.96
N ALA A 89 6.47 2.45 -14.75
CA ALA A 89 7.32 3.57 -15.17
C ALA A 89 8.69 3.54 -14.48
N LEU A 90 8.77 2.95 -13.29
CA LEU A 90 10.01 2.81 -12.52
C LEU A 90 10.68 1.44 -12.70
N GLY A 91 10.24 0.65 -13.66
CA GLY A 91 10.84 -0.63 -13.98
C GLY A 91 10.39 -1.80 -13.11
N CYS A 92 9.27 -1.66 -12.40
CA CYS A 92 8.75 -2.76 -11.61
C CYS A 92 8.24 -3.90 -12.48
N THR A 93 8.55 -5.12 -12.06
CA THR A 93 8.10 -6.35 -12.70
C THR A 93 6.90 -6.98 -11.97
N HIS A 94 6.65 -6.56 -10.74
CA HIS A 94 5.62 -7.12 -9.88
C HIS A 94 4.91 -6.04 -9.09
N ALA A 95 3.65 -6.29 -8.75
CA ALA A 95 2.91 -5.55 -7.74
C ALA A 95 2.58 -6.53 -6.60
N ILE A 96 2.85 -6.12 -5.38
CA ILE A 96 2.64 -6.96 -4.19
C ILE A 96 1.76 -6.19 -3.21
N ILE A 97 0.75 -6.85 -2.68
CA ILE A 97 -0.13 -6.30 -1.66
C ILE A 97 -0.15 -7.27 -0.49
N GLU A 98 0.30 -6.80 0.67
CA GLU A 98 0.14 -7.53 1.93
C GLU A 98 -1.13 -7.03 2.58
N SER A 99 -2.07 -7.93 2.84
CA SER A 99 -3.37 -7.53 3.33
C SER A 99 -4.03 -8.65 4.11
N ARG A 100 -5.16 -8.33 4.72
CA ARG A 100 -6.01 -9.33 5.35
C ARG A 100 -6.56 -10.27 4.27
N SER A 101 -6.88 -11.51 4.68
CA SER A 101 -7.31 -12.56 3.75
C SER A 101 -8.51 -12.18 2.88
N GLY A 102 -9.40 -11.30 3.35
CA GLY A 102 -10.55 -10.84 2.56
C GLY A 102 -10.18 -10.13 1.27
N TRP A 103 -8.99 -9.51 1.19
CA TRP A 103 -8.50 -8.85 0.00
C TRP A 103 -8.18 -9.81 -1.14
N MET A 104 -7.85 -11.06 -0.84
CA MET A 104 -7.55 -12.07 -1.86
C MET A 104 -8.70 -12.24 -2.85
N ARG A 105 -9.93 -12.32 -2.34
CA ARG A 105 -11.11 -12.46 -3.17
C ARG A 105 -11.38 -11.20 -3.98
N ALA A 106 -11.27 -10.04 -3.36
CA ALA A 106 -11.55 -8.75 -4.00
C ALA A 106 -10.55 -8.42 -5.11
N LEU A 107 -9.29 -8.86 -4.97
CA LEU A 107 -8.22 -8.54 -5.93
C LEU A 107 -8.06 -9.59 -7.03
N LYS A 108 -8.69 -10.76 -6.91
CA LYS A 108 -8.59 -11.82 -7.92
C LYS A 108 -8.99 -11.35 -9.33
N PRO A 109 -10.11 -10.61 -9.51
CA PRO A 109 -10.50 -10.12 -10.84
C PRO A 109 -9.48 -9.16 -11.46
N TYR A 110 -8.59 -8.57 -10.65
CA TYR A 110 -7.57 -7.63 -11.09
C TYR A 110 -6.23 -8.30 -11.34
N GLY A 111 -6.18 -9.63 -11.37
CA GLY A 111 -4.98 -10.39 -11.71
C GLY A 111 -4.07 -10.73 -10.54
N TYR A 112 -4.48 -10.45 -9.32
CA TYR A 112 -3.70 -10.78 -8.12
C TYR A 112 -3.95 -12.23 -7.71
N ALA A 113 -2.87 -12.93 -7.34
CA ALA A 113 -2.90 -14.30 -6.86
C ALA A 113 -2.10 -14.39 -5.57
N PRO A 114 -2.40 -15.37 -4.71
CA PRO A 114 -1.61 -15.57 -3.49
C PRO A 114 -0.13 -15.77 -3.81
N HIS A 115 0.74 -15.05 -3.09
CA HIS A 115 2.19 -15.14 -3.24
C HIS A 115 2.83 -15.80 -2.04
N ARG A 116 2.51 -15.32 -0.85
CA ARG A 116 3.03 -15.84 0.43
C ARG A 116 1.99 -15.67 1.51
N VAL A 117 2.14 -16.46 2.58
CA VAL A 117 1.36 -16.30 3.80
C VAL A 117 2.33 -16.01 4.93
N ALA A 118 2.10 -14.94 5.66
CA ALA A 118 2.84 -14.62 6.86
C ALA A 118 2.12 -15.21 8.08
N LEU A 119 2.85 -15.91 8.92
CA LEU A 119 2.33 -16.45 10.16
C LEU A 119 2.96 -15.71 11.32
N ARG A 120 2.17 -15.45 12.36
CA ARG A 120 2.61 -14.68 13.52
C ARG A 120 2.38 -15.46 14.80
N LYS A 121 3.35 -15.41 15.68
CA LYS A 121 3.23 -15.93 17.05
C LYS A 121 3.84 -14.92 18.01
N GLU A 122 3.10 -14.55 19.02
CA GLU A 122 3.65 -13.74 20.10
C GLU A 122 4.54 -14.62 20.98
N LEU A 123 5.75 -14.13 21.27
CA LEU A 123 6.68 -14.84 22.12
C LEU A 123 6.56 -14.28 23.55
N ARG A 124 6.16 -15.13 24.47
CA ARG A 124 6.06 -14.77 25.88
C ARG A 124 7.29 -15.31 26.63
N PRO A 125 7.76 -14.55 27.64
CA PRO A 125 8.86 -15.04 28.49
C PRO A 125 8.49 -16.30 29.27
#